data_ed1f8246dd6fc32ff20f60427c146a2d
#
_entry.id   ed1f8246dd6fc32ff20f60427c146a2d
#
_cell.length_a   1.000
_cell.length_b   1.000
_cell.length_c   1.000
_cell.angle_alpha   90.00
_cell.angle_beta   90.00
_cell.angle_gamma   90.00
#
_symmetry.space_group_name_H-M   'P 1'
#
loop_
_entity.id
_entity.type
_entity.pdbx_description
1 polymer ?
#
loop_
_entity_poly.entity_id
_entity_poly.type
_entity_poly.pdbx_seq_one_letter_code
_entity_poly.pdbx_strand_id
1 'polypeptide(L)'
;FWSIHEEKEGVFNWEGNRNLRKFLSLCQKHNVWTVVRIGPFCHGEIRNGGLPDWLFAKPLEIRSNDANYLKYVKRLYEEIGRQLEGLYYKDGGTIIGTQIENEHQHSAAPWGITYPGEPKDMTSATYDANITMIGVSVQDKKITTADSGNLHMKTLKKMAEEAGIQTPLYTATGWGNAAVIGEEAIPVP
;
A
#
# COMPACT_ATOMS: atom_id res chain seq x y z
N PHE A 1 -4.57 2.60 8.72
CA PHE A 1 -4.59 3.48 7.53
C PHE A 1 -3.68 4.67 7.77
N TRP A 2 -2.88 5.03 6.77
CA TRP A 2 -1.98 6.17 6.85
C TRP A 2 -2.70 7.47 7.23
N SER A 3 -3.83 7.76 6.57
CA SER A 3 -4.65 8.95 6.81
C SER A 3 -5.12 9.13 8.25
N ILE A 4 -5.25 8.05 9.02
CA ILE A 4 -5.68 8.10 10.42
C ILE A 4 -4.51 8.42 11.36
N HIS A 5 -3.31 7.93 11.02
CA HIS A 5 -2.14 8.10 11.87
C HIS A 5 -1.36 9.38 11.58
N GLU A 6 -1.43 9.90 10.35
CA GLU A 6 -0.77 11.13 9.91
C GLU A 6 -1.77 12.08 9.23
N GLU A 7 -2.78 12.52 9.98
CA GLU A 7 -3.79 13.49 9.49
C GLU A 7 -3.14 14.83 9.06
N LYS A 8 -2.08 15.21 9.76
CA LYS A 8 -1.25 16.36 9.44
C LYS A 8 0.15 15.90 9.09
N GLU A 9 0.68 16.39 7.98
CA GLU A 9 2.01 16.02 7.48
C GLU A 9 3.08 16.12 8.59
N GLY A 10 3.82 15.03 8.79
CA GLY A 10 4.90 14.93 9.76
C GLY A 10 4.45 14.72 11.22
N VAL A 11 3.15 14.67 11.48
CA VAL A 11 2.62 14.50 12.84
C VAL A 11 1.89 13.17 12.95
N PHE A 12 2.58 12.16 13.47
CA PHE A 12 1.99 10.85 13.72
C PHE A 12 1.27 10.79 15.08
N ASN A 13 0.12 10.14 15.07
CA ASN A 13 -0.68 9.92 16.28
C ASN A 13 -0.90 8.41 16.49
N TRP A 14 -0.36 7.90 17.57
CA TRP A 14 -0.48 6.52 18.02
C TRP A 14 -1.20 6.39 19.36
N GLU A 15 -1.99 7.40 19.73
CA GLU A 15 -2.69 7.45 21.02
C GLU A 15 -4.15 6.99 20.93
N GLY A 16 -4.72 6.67 22.06
CA GLY A 16 -6.12 6.30 22.19
C GLY A 16 -6.48 5.07 21.35
N ASN A 17 -7.51 5.21 20.53
CA ASN A 17 -7.97 4.17 19.59
C ASN A 17 -7.06 3.96 18.38
N ARG A 18 -6.02 4.78 18.22
CA ARG A 18 -4.99 4.67 17.19
C ARG A 18 -3.73 3.96 17.69
N ASN A 19 -3.74 3.47 18.92
CA ASN A 19 -2.58 2.83 19.53
C ASN A 19 -2.41 1.39 19.03
N LEU A 20 -1.71 1.26 17.90
CA LEU A 20 -1.44 -0.02 17.26
C LEU A 20 -0.70 -0.98 18.19
N ARG A 21 0.33 -0.49 18.88
CA ARG A 21 1.14 -1.31 19.78
C ARG A 21 0.32 -1.89 20.94
N LYS A 22 -0.54 -1.08 21.54
CA LYS A 22 -1.48 -1.55 22.58
C LYS A 22 -2.45 -2.59 22.06
N PHE A 23 -3.00 -2.38 20.85
CA PHE A 23 -3.89 -3.35 20.22
C PHE A 23 -3.20 -4.69 20.00
N LEU A 24 -1.99 -4.69 19.43
CA LEU A 24 -1.21 -5.91 19.19
C LEU A 24 -0.83 -6.63 20.50
N SER A 25 -0.50 -5.88 21.55
CA SER A 25 -0.23 -6.44 22.88
C SER A 25 -1.47 -7.11 23.48
N LEU A 26 -2.66 -6.56 23.23
CA LEU A 26 -3.92 -7.20 23.62
C LEU A 26 -4.17 -8.48 22.81
N CYS A 27 -3.92 -8.47 21.52
CA CYS A 27 -3.97 -9.69 20.68
C CYS A 27 -3.06 -10.78 21.26
N GLN A 28 -1.83 -10.43 21.60
CA GLN A 28 -0.89 -11.35 22.22
C GLN A 28 -1.42 -11.93 23.55
N LYS A 29 -1.95 -11.07 24.42
CA LYS A 29 -2.54 -11.48 25.69
C LYS A 29 -3.69 -12.48 25.52
N HIS A 30 -4.42 -12.39 24.43
CA HIS A 30 -5.57 -13.24 24.12
C HIS A 30 -5.25 -14.36 23.12
N ASN A 31 -3.95 -14.61 22.82
CA ASN A 31 -3.50 -15.63 21.87
C ASN A 31 -4.12 -15.49 20.46
N VAL A 32 -4.29 -14.26 20.00
CA VAL A 32 -4.80 -13.96 18.66
C VAL A 32 -3.64 -13.64 17.72
N TRP A 33 -3.45 -14.44 16.69
CA TRP A 33 -2.48 -14.16 15.64
C TRP A 33 -2.89 -12.94 14.81
N THR A 34 -1.93 -12.16 14.39
CA THR A 34 -2.19 -10.90 13.70
C THR A 34 -1.42 -10.81 12.39
N VAL A 35 -2.08 -10.20 11.42
CA VAL A 35 -1.46 -9.75 10.18
C VAL A 35 -1.64 -8.23 10.11
N VAL A 36 -0.56 -7.51 9.85
CA VAL A 36 -0.59 -6.04 9.83
C VAL A 36 -0.56 -5.55 8.38
N ARG A 37 -1.54 -4.74 8.01
CA ARG A 37 -1.55 -4.05 6.71
C ARG A 37 -0.87 -2.70 6.87
N ILE A 38 0.27 -2.51 6.21
CA ILE A 38 1.08 -1.29 6.35
C ILE A 38 0.86 -0.28 5.22
N GLY A 39 0.06 -0.65 4.22
CA GLY A 39 -0.15 0.20 3.04
C GLY A 39 1.10 0.29 2.15
N PRO A 40 1.37 1.44 1.53
CA PRO A 40 0.79 2.77 1.80
C PRO A 40 -0.69 2.92 1.44
N PHE A 41 -1.14 2.32 0.33
CA PHE A 41 -2.53 2.26 -0.05
C PHE A 41 -3.18 0.98 0.49
N CYS A 42 -4.33 1.10 1.13
CA CYS A 42 -5.01 -0.01 1.80
C CYS A 42 -6.39 -0.33 1.22
N HIS A 43 -6.90 0.45 0.26
CA HIS A 43 -8.29 0.38 -0.20
C HIS A 43 -9.27 0.57 0.97
N GLY A 44 -9.87 -0.51 1.48
CA GLY A 44 -10.62 -0.57 2.74
C GLY A 44 -11.88 0.29 2.82
N GLU A 45 -12.48 0.66 1.67
CA GLU A 45 -13.66 1.53 1.54
C GLU A 45 -13.54 2.85 2.34
N ILE A 46 -12.31 3.28 2.56
CA ILE A 46 -12.00 4.56 3.19
C ILE A 46 -11.57 5.59 2.15
N ARG A 47 -11.80 6.87 2.44
CA ARG A 47 -11.39 7.98 1.59
C ARG A 47 -9.93 7.84 1.14
N ASN A 48 -9.69 8.03 -0.15
CA ASN A 48 -8.38 7.94 -0.79
C ASN A 48 -7.67 6.60 -0.59
N GLY A 49 -8.41 5.51 -0.30
CA GLY A 49 -7.81 4.22 -0.01
C GLY A 49 -6.89 4.21 1.22
N GLY A 50 -7.09 5.17 2.13
CA GLY A 50 -6.29 5.33 3.34
C GLY A 50 -5.07 6.24 3.19
N LEU A 51 -4.84 6.84 2.02
CA LEU A 51 -3.82 7.87 1.83
C LEU A 51 -4.28 9.20 2.44
N PRO A 52 -3.40 9.98 3.09
CA PRO A 52 -3.77 11.24 3.70
C PRO A 52 -4.05 12.33 2.67
N ASP A 53 -5.02 13.19 2.96
CA ASP A 53 -5.46 14.26 2.05
C ASP A 53 -4.34 15.23 1.66
N TRP A 54 -3.43 15.53 2.61
CA TRP A 54 -2.31 16.44 2.34
C TRP A 54 -1.35 15.92 1.26
N LEU A 55 -1.30 14.60 1.03
CA LEU A 55 -0.46 13.99 0.01
C LEU A 55 -0.90 14.39 -1.41
N PHE A 56 -2.21 14.55 -1.62
CA PHE A 56 -2.79 14.95 -2.91
C PHE A 56 -2.54 16.41 -3.26
N ALA A 57 -2.12 17.21 -2.30
CA ALA A 57 -1.71 18.60 -2.54
C ALA A 57 -0.23 18.74 -2.96
N LYS A 58 0.48 17.62 -3.11
CA LYS A 58 1.90 17.60 -3.48
C LYS A 58 2.11 17.33 -4.97
N PRO A 59 3.14 17.90 -5.58
CA PRO A 59 3.50 17.62 -6.97
C PRO A 59 4.26 16.29 -7.07
N LEU A 60 3.54 15.19 -6.92
CA LEU A 60 4.09 13.83 -6.95
C LEU A 60 3.06 12.85 -7.52
N GLU A 61 3.56 11.73 -8.00
CA GLU A 61 2.74 10.63 -8.49
C GLU A 61 2.58 9.58 -7.40
N ILE A 62 1.35 9.47 -6.85
CA ILE A 62 1.05 8.50 -5.80
C ILE A 62 1.00 7.07 -6.36
N ARG A 63 1.25 6.08 -5.51
CA ARG A 63 1.29 4.64 -5.85
C ARG A 63 2.24 4.33 -7.00
N SER A 64 3.37 5.04 -7.05
CA SER A 64 4.38 4.91 -8.10
C SER A 64 5.79 4.91 -7.52
N ASN A 65 6.80 4.84 -8.37
CA ASN A 65 8.20 5.00 -8.00
C ASN A 65 8.68 6.46 -8.02
N ASP A 66 7.77 7.43 -7.97
CA ASP A 66 8.11 8.84 -7.78
C ASP A 66 8.92 9.01 -6.48
N ALA A 67 10.10 9.60 -6.59
CA ALA A 67 11.03 9.73 -5.47
C ALA A 67 10.46 10.57 -4.31
N ASN A 68 9.62 11.54 -4.62
CA ASN A 68 8.97 12.36 -3.59
C ASN A 68 7.89 11.56 -2.87
N TYR A 69 7.11 10.75 -3.59
CA TYR A 69 6.15 9.83 -3.00
C TYR A 69 6.85 8.81 -2.10
N LEU A 70 7.87 8.14 -2.61
CA LEU A 70 8.62 7.12 -1.85
C LEU A 70 9.29 7.68 -0.59
N LYS A 71 9.70 8.95 -0.59
CA LYS A 71 10.21 9.62 0.62
C LYS A 71 9.17 9.63 1.75
N TYR A 72 7.91 9.90 1.42
CA TYR A 72 6.83 9.88 2.41
C TYR A 72 6.47 8.47 2.85
N VAL A 73 6.47 7.51 1.93
CA VAL A 73 6.26 6.10 2.24
C VAL A 73 7.34 5.56 3.17
N LYS A 74 8.60 5.93 2.93
CA LYS A 74 9.72 5.56 3.82
C LYS A 74 9.47 6.01 5.25
N ARG A 75 9.10 7.27 5.43
CA ARG A 75 8.76 7.82 6.74
C ARG A 75 7.61 7.06 7.42
N LEU A 76 6.55 6.74 6.66
CA LEU A 76 5.44 5.93 7.14
C LEU A 76 5.93 4.56 7.65
N TYR A 77 6.70 3.86 6.84
CA TYR A 77 7.18 2.53 7.19
C TYR A 77 8.12 2.53 8.39
N GLU A 78 8.99 3.53 8.50
CA GLU A 78 9.86 3.72 9.68
C GLU A 78 9.02 3.96 10.96
N GLU A 79 7.95 4.75 10.88
CA GLU A 79 7.03 4.94 12.02
C GLU A 79 6.31 3.65 12.39
N ILE A 80 5.79 2.92 11.41
CA ILE A 80 5.15 1.62 11.65
C ILE A 80 6.16 0.62 12.22
N GLY A 81 7.36 0.53 11.66
CA GLY A 81 8.42 -0.35 12.15
C GLY A 81 8.69 -0.16 13.63
N ARG A 82 8.77 1.09 14.10
CA ARG A 82 8.90 1.40 15.53
C ARG A 82 7.72 0.90 16.38
N GLN A 83 6.50 0.96 15.83
CA GLN A 83 5.32 0.44 16.54
C GLN A 83 5.29 -1.09 16.61
N LEU A 84 5.88 -1.78 15.64
CA LEU A 84 5.86 -3.24 15.53
C LEU A 84 7.04 -3.93 16.20
N GLU A 85 8.09 -3.19 16.56
CA GLU A 85 9.33 -3.72 17.14
C GLU A 85 9.07 -4.60 18.38
N GLY A 86 9.61 -5.82 18.37
CA GLY A 86 9.44 -6.81 19.43
C GLY A 86 8.09 -7.50 19.49
N LEU A 87 7.18 -7.24 18.53
CA LEU A 87 5.86 -7.87 18.48
C LEU A 87 5.74 -8.93 17.37
N TYR A 88 6.83 -9.23 16.68
CA TYR A 88 6.86 -10.27 15.66
C TYR A 88 6.86 -11.68 16.28
N TYR A 89 6.32 -12.66 15.54
CA TYR A 89 6.29 -14.05 15.99
C TYR A 89 7.66 -14.59 16.39
N LYS A 90 8.70 -14.26 15.63
CA LYS A 90 10.09 -14.63 15.96
C LYS A 90 10.58 -14.09 17.31
N ASP A 91 10.00 -13.01 17.79
CA ASP A 91 10.32 -12.36 19.07
C ASP A 91 9.33 -12.74 20.18
N GLY A 92 8.48 -13.73 19.93
CA GLY A 92 7.42 -14.17 20.86
C GLY A 92 6.13 -13.33 20.78
N GLY A 93 6.02 -12.44 19.81
CA GLY A 93 4.81 -11.67 19.57
C GLY A 93 3.78 -12.39 18.70
N THR A 94 2.74 -11.69 18.28
CA THR A 94 1.62 -12.27 17.53
C THR A 94 1.64 -12.00 16.04
N ILE A 95 2.52 -11.14 15.55
CA ILE A 95 2.56 -10.74 14.16
C ILE A 95 3.18 -11.85 13.32
N ILE A 96 2.37 -12.51 12.49
CA ILE A 96 2.77 -13.64 11.65
C ILE A 96 2.94 -13.25 10.17
N GLY A 97 2.50 -12.07 9.77
CA GLY A 97 2.61 -11.59 8.40
C GLY A 97 2.33 -10.10 8.27
N THR A 98 2.76 -9.53 7.17
CA THR A 98 2.53 -8.11 6.87
C THR A 98 2.12 -7.95 5.42
N GLN A 99 1.02 -7.22 5.20
CA GLN A 99 0.57 -6.86 3.87
C GLN A 99 1.13 -5.50 3.46
N ILE A 100 1.74 -5.47 2.28
CA ILE A 100 2.15 -4.25 1.59
C ILE A 100 1.21 -3.99 0.42
N GLU A 101 0.85 -2.74 0.19
CA GLU A 101 -0.07 -2.31 -0.87
C GLU A 101 -1.42 -3.05 -0.86
N ASN A 102 -2.28 -2.74 -1.80
CA ASN A 102 -3.52 -3.47 -2.01
C ASN A 102 -3.97 -3.31 -3.45
N GLU A 103 -4.14 -4.42 -4.16
CA GLU A 103 -4.65 -4.47 -5.53
C GLU A 103 -3.99 -3.44 -6.44
N HIS A 104 -2.66 -3.31 -6.36
CA HIS A 104 -1.91 -2.27 -7.06
C HIS A 104 -2.16 -2.29 -8.56
N GLN A 105 -2.26 -3.47 -9.13
CA GLN A 105 -2.51 -3.64 -10.56
C GLN A 105 -3.98 -3.45 -10.92
N HIS A 106 -4.90 -3.78 -10.02
CA HIS A 106 -6.33 -3.67 -10.27
C HIS A 106 -6.83 -2.23 -10.17
N SER A 107 -6.43 -1.54 -9.14
CA SER A 107 -6.85 -0.14 -8.89
C SER A 107 -5.86 0.82 -9.51
N ALA A 108 -5.77 0.87 -10.82
CA ALA A 108 -4.82 1.67 -11.55
C ALA A 108 -4.08 2.72 -10.72
N ALA A 109 -2.82 2.51 -10.50
CA ALA A 109 -1.99 3.57 -9.93
C ALA A 109 -1.65 4.58 -11.05
N PRO A 110 -1.59 5.88 -10.76
CA PRO A 110 -1.86 6.50 -9.48
C PRO A 110 -3.35 6.62 -9.18
N TRP A 111 -3.72 6.43 -7.93
CA TRP A 111 -5.05 6.74 -7.44
C TRP A 111 -5.17 8.25 -7.24
N GLY A 112 -5.62 8.96 -8.25
CA GLY A 112 -5.73 10.40 -8.24
C GLY A 112 -7.17 10.90 -8.14
N ILE A 113 -7.34 12.21 -8.12
CA ILE A 113 -8.64 12.84 -8.34
C ILE A 113 -9.06 12.54 -9.78
N THR A 114 -10.16 11.83 -9.94
CA THR A 114 -10.75 11.58 -11.24
C THR A 114 -11.87 12.59 -11.51
N TYR A 115 -11.82 13.22 -12.66
CA TYR A 115 -12.90 14.09 -13.13
C TYR A 115 -14.05 13.26 -13.70
N PRO A 116 -15.27 13.81 -13.76
CA PRO A 116 -16.37 13.14 -14.46
C PRO A 116 -15.98 12.72 -15.88
N GLY A 117 -16.21 11.47 -16.20
CA GLY A 117 -15.84 10.88 -17.50
C GLY A 117 -14.43 10.30 -17.59
N GLU A 118 -13.57 10.53 -16.59
CA GLU A 118 -12.26 9.89 -16.53
C GLU A 118 -12.39 8.41 -16.10
N PRO A 119 -11.61 7.52 -16.70
CA PRO A 119 -11.56 6.14 -16.26
C PRO A 119 -11.05 6.05 -14.82
N LYS A 120 -11.75 5.30 -13.99
CA LYS A 120 -11.35 5.01 -12.60
C LYS A 120 -10.96 3.55 -12.49
N ASP A 121 -10.15 3.25 -11.50
CA ASP A 121 -9.82 1.87 -11.13
C ASP A 121 -9.30 1.02 -12.30
N MET A 122 -8.65 1.65 -13.26
CA MET A 122 -8.02 0.93 -14.37
C MET A 122 -6.63 0.46 -13.99
N THR A 123 -6.36 -0.80 -14.24
CA THR A 123 -5.04 -1.38 -14.10
C THR A 123 -4.31 -1.40 -15.42
N SER A 124 -3.00 -1.59 -15.41
CA SER A 124 -2.24 -1.82 -16.63
C SER A 124 -2.77 -3.03 -17.42
N ALA A 125 -3.25 -4.07 -16.74
CA ALA A 125 -3.83 -5.26 -17.38
C ALA A 125 -5.22 -5.02 -17.96
N THR A 126 -6.07 -4.27 -17.26
CA THR A 126 -7.41 -3.93 -17.74
C THR A 126 -7.40 -2.74 -18.69
N TYR A 127 -6.35 -1.92 -18.61
CA TYR A 127 -6.18 -0.75 -19.45
C TYR A 127 -6.15 -1.14 -20.92
N ASP A 128 -5.30 -2.08 -21.32
CA ASP A 128 -5.19 -2.53 -22.71
C ASP A 128 -6.49 -3.14 -23.25
N ALA A 129 -7.19 -3.92 -22.41
CA ALA A 129 -8.45 -4.53 -22.80
C ALA A 129 -9.59 -3.51 -22.90
N ASN A 130 -9.66 -2.57 -21.97
CA ASN A 130 -10.77 -1.62 -21.88
C ASN A 130 -10.61 -0.41 -22.78
N ILE A 131 -9.39 0.00 -23.09
CA ILE A 131 -9.15 1.12 -24.01
C ILE A 131 -9.68 0.85 -25.39
N THR A 132 -9.58 -0.38 -25.88
CA THR A 132 -10.15 -0.77 -27.14
C THR A 132 -11.68 -0.61 -27.15
N MET A 133 -12.33 -0.79 -26.01
CA MET A 133 -13.79 -0.66 -25.89
C MET A 133 -14.27 0.80 -25.79
N ILE A 134 -13.47 1.69 -25.23
CA ILE A 134 -13.86 3.10 -25.05
C ILE A 134 -13.29 4.05 -26.10
N GLY A 135 -12.54 3.52 -27.06
CA GLY A 135 -12.01 4.30 -28.19
C GLY A 135 -10.95 5.34 -27.82
N VAL A 136 -10.32 5.22 -26.68
CA VAL A 136 -9.23 6.12 -26.25
C VAL A 136 -7.92 5.63 -26.86
N SER A 137 -7.25 6.49 -27.59
CA SER A 137 -5.91 6.19 -28.12
C SER A 137 -4.88 6.08 -26.98
N VAL A 138 -4.23 4.92 -26.91
CA VAL A 138 -3.22 4.61 -25.89
C VAL A 138 -1.84 5.15 -26.23
N GLN A 139 -1.66 5.66 -27.46
CA GLN A 139 -0.32 5.93 -28.03
C GLN A 139 0.48 7.00 -27.26
N ASP A 140 -0.18 7.84 -26.48
CA ASP A 140 0.45 8.96 -25.81
C ASP A 140 0.51 8.84 -24.29
N LYS A 141 -0.06 7.80 -23.68
CA LYS A 141 0.04 7.58 -22.24
C LYS A 141 1.06 6.48 -21.95
N LYS A 142 2.05 6.83 -21.16
CA LYS A 142 3.00 5.88 -20.60
C LYS A 142 2.24 4.98 -19.64
N ILE A 143 1.78 3.83 -20.15
CA ILE A 143 1.05 2.86 -19.35
C ILE A 143 2.02 2.31 -18.31
N THR A 144 1.57 2.23 -17.07
CA THR A 144 2.29 1.48 -16.05
C THR A 144 2.28 0.02 -16.47
N THR A 145 3.41 -0.46 -16.96
CA THR A 145 3.57 -1.84 -17.39
C THR A 145 3.64 -2.77 -16.17
N ALA A 146 3.44 -4.06 -16.38
CA ALA A 146 3.68 -5.07 -15.35
C ALA A 146 5.07 -4.91 -14.71
N ASP A 147 6.08 -4.56 -15.49
CA ASP A 147 7.45 -4.32 -15.02
C ASP A 147 7.54 -3.12 -14.05
N SER A 148 6.82 -2.05 -14.33
CA SER A 148 6.75 -0.86 -13.48
C SER A 148 6.05 -1.17 -12.16
N GLY A 149 4.98 -1.97 -12.18
CA GLY A 149 4.30 -2.44 -10.98
C GLY A 149 5.17 -3.39 -10.15
N ASN A 150 5.86 -4.33 -10.79
CA ASN A 150 6.83 -5.21 -10.14
C ASN A 150 7.95 -4.39 -9.47
N LEU A 151 8.49 -3.39 -10.17
CA LEU A 151 9.50 -2.51 -9.60
C LEU A 151 8.98 -1.76 -8.37
N HIS A 152 7.73 -1.28 -8.40
CA HIS A 152 7.12 -0.61 -7.26
C HIS A 152 6.99 -1.56 -6.06
N MET A 153 6.49 -2.77 -6.27
CA MET A 153 6.38 -3.78 -5.20
C MET A 153 7.74 -4.16 -4.62
N LYS A 154 8.77 -4.34 -5.45
CA LYS A 154 10.16 -4.57 -5.01
C LYS A 154 10.67 -3.42 -4.14
N THR A 155 10.40 -2.20 -4.56
CA THR A 155 10.79 -1.00 -3.83
C THR A 155 10.10 -0.94 -2.47
N LEU A 156 8.79 -1.16 -2.41
CA LEU A 156 8.05 -1.18 -1.16
C LEU A 156 8.52 -2.30 -0.22
N LYS A 157 8.76 -3.50 -0.74
CA LYS A 157 9.31 -4.61 0.04
C LYS A 157 10.64 -4.21 0.68
N LYS A 158 11.57 -3.72 -0.12
CA LYS A 158 12.89 -3.28 0.37
C LYS A 158 12.75 -2.21 1.45
N MET A 159 11.89 -1.23 1.24
CA MET A 159 11.65 -0.16 2.22
C MET A 159 11.04 -0.69 3.52
N ALA A 160 10.15 -1.69 3.44
CA ALA A 160 9.58 -2.34 4.62
C ALA A 160 10.66 -3.09 5.41
N GLU A 161 11.52 -3.84 4.74
CA GLU A 161 12.65 -4.55 5.34
C GLU A 161 13.64 -3.57 6.00
N GLU A 162 13.99 -2.48 5.31
CA GLU A 162 14.86 -1.42 5.85
C GLU A 162 14.24 -0.71 7.06
N ALA A 163 12.92 -0.63 7.14
CA ALA A 163 12.19 -0.10 8.29
C ALA A 163 12.08 -1.09 9.46
N GLY A 164 12.69 -2.26 9.36
CA GLY A 164 12.71 -3.28 10.40
C GLY A 164 11.46 -4.17 10.44
N ILE A 165 10.68 -4.23 9.38
CA ILE A 165 9.51 -5.12 9.29
C ILE A 165 10.00 -6.54 8.96
N GLN A 166 9.83 -7.47 9.89
CA GLN A 166 10.50 -8.76 9.89
C GLN A 166 9.50 -9.93 9.92
N THR A 167 8.60 -9.94 8.95
CA THR A 167 7.62 -11.02 8.75
C THR A 167 7.58 -11.42 7.27
N PRO A 168 6.97 -12.55 6.92
CA PRO A 168 6.59 -12.81 5.55
C PRO A 168 5.74 -11.64 5.02
N LEU A 169 6.11 -11.14 3.84
CA LEU A 169 5.40 -10.07 3.16
C LEU A 169 4.46 -10.64 2.11
N TYR A 170 3.26 -10.10 2.04
CA TYR A 170 2.30 -10.45 1.01
C TYR A 170 1.56 -9.20 0.51
N THR A 171 0.84 -9.33 -0.57
CA THR A 171 -0.05 -8.30 -1.10
C THR A 171 -1.36 -8.91 -1.55
N ALA A 172 -2.46 -8.20 -1.35
CA ALA A 172 -3.72 -8.58 -1.97
C ALA A 172 -3.65 -8.33 -3.48
N THR A 173 -4.09 -9.30 -4.26
CA THR A 173 -4.19 -9.21 -5.72
C THR A 173 -5.57 -8.69 -6.12
N GLY A 174 -5.64 -8.03 -7.27
CA GLY A 174 -6.90 -7.68 -7.89
C GLY A 174 -7.59 -8.90 -8.51
N TRP A 175 -8.68 -8.66 -9.16
CA TRP A 175 -9.49 -9.72 -9.77
C TRP A 175 -8.85 -10.25 -11.04
N GLY A 176 -9.04 -11.53 -11.29
CA GLY A 176 -8.48 -12.20 -12.47
C GLY A 176 -6.95 -12.30 -12.39
N ASN A 177 -6.29 -12.04 -13.52
CA ASN A 177 -4.83 -12.14 -13.62
C ASN A 177 -4.11 -10.83 -13.27
N ALA A 178 -4.68 -10.02 -12.40
CA ALA A 178 -4.17 -8.70 -12.09
C ALA A 178 -3.00 -8.70 -11.07
N ALA A 179 -2.35 -9.82 -10.84
CA ALA A 179 -1.24 -9.90 -9.90
C ALA A 179 0.05 -9.31 -10.49
N VAL A 180 0.55 -8.26 -9.89
CA VAL A 180 1.84 -7.63 -10.23
C VAL A 180 2.81 -7.81 -9.08
N ILE A 181 3.26 -9.01 -8.85
CA ILE A 181 4.07 -9.27 -7.68
C ILE A 181 5.24 -10.17 -7.93
N GLY A 182 5.26 -10.85 -9.06
CA GLY A 182 6.33 -11.77 -9.33
C GLY A 182 6.68 -12.60 -8.08
N GLU A 183 7.93 -12.61 -7.72
CA GLU A 183 8.46 -13.35 -6.56
C GLU A 183 8.60 -12.46 -5.30
N GLU A 184 8.20 -11.19 -5.35
CA GLU A 184 8.58 -10.22 -4.31
C GLU A 184 7.64 -10.20 -3.11
N ALA A 185 6.41 -10.63 -3.28
CA ALA A 185 5.45 -10.82 -2.19
C ALA A 185 4.48 -11.95 -2.55
N ILE A 186 3.99 -12.64 -1.55
CA ILE A 186 3.04 -13.74 -1.76
C ILE A 186 1.69 -13.15 -2.18
N PRO A 187 1.15 -13.53 -3.35
CA PRO A 187 -0.17 -13.09 -3.76
C PRO A 187 -1.26 -13.78 -2.94
N VAL A 188 -2.21 -13.02 -2.48
CA VAL A 188 -3.41 -13.54 -1.85
C VAL A 188 -4.63 -12.86 -2.46
N PRO A 189 -5.71 -13.60 -2.75
CA PRO A 189 -6.93 -13.04 -3.26
C PRO A 189 -7.64 -12.13 -2.26
#